data_5340beaf7bc36afa3c539e3a98dd08aa
#
_entry.id   5340beaf7bc36afa3c539e3a98dd08aa
#
_cell.length_a   1.000
_cell.length_b   1.000
_cell.length_c   1.000
_cell.angle_alpha   90.00
_cell.angle_beta   90.00
_cell.angle_gamma   90.00
#
_symmetry.space_group_name_H-M   'P 1'
#
loop_
_entity.id
_entity.type
_entity.pdbx_description
1 polymer ?
#
loop_
_entity_poly.entity_id
_entity_poly.type
_entity_poly.pdbx_seq_one_letter_code
_entity_poly.pdbx_strand_id
1 'polypeptide(L)'
;MKKNTLIISGSLVVIALLAFFILLNGKRETLIVDFPSYKEKSSRAIEILRVVCNDTATILNMEVVGPPKNWVRLRRDVHLYTDDGKQYKLLKHKGIELDKECFLPESGKIRFLLEFEPLPEKAKSFSFSEGNHKGGWNIRGILLTDELPNGFFRYTLKGTIPTSAFDGQPIPIYRYSNSSYIGKATIKDNHFEFHGMADSAMFCRMEMGQYFGNFIVEEGVVNVDMETWMYPSGTPLNEAYAEFSQLDKKVSSIIDSLRQSIIQGKMDRETRIKKLNDLEYDFDIRRGILKEVIRPFILKHSNDESGAAALQSYFAFSTPEMLDDIYPHLGPWILSRAIIQDEIAKINQSRKMAIGQPFIDFEGEDVNGNKVKLSDYVGKGKYVIVDFSASWCGPCKAEMPVLANVYNTYKHTDFDMVTVMVWDQPEASKKMLKDFDVNWKSIINVGMKPMELYGFSGIPRIILFAPDGSIVHNNLRGNLIKEKLEELLASPCVLEGGSRLPK
;
A
#
# COMPACT_ATOMS: atom_id res chain seq x y z
N MET A 1 -81.01 -12.17 -53.58
CA MET A 1 -80.14 -12.18 -52.42
C MET A 1 -78.71 -12.17 -52.89
N LYS A 2 -78.00 -11.01 -52.86
CA LYS A 2 -76.60 -10.85 -53.28
C LYS A 2 -75.74 -10.96 -52.04
N LYS A 3 -74.84 -11.93 -52.03
CA LYS A 3 -73.72 -12.02 -51.01
C LYS A 3 -72.66 -10.99 -51.32
N ASN A 4 -72.48 -10.01 -50.49
CA ASN A 4 -71.33 -9.11 -50.54
C ASN A 4 -70.17 -9.77 -49.80
N THR A 5 -69.16 -10.20 -50.54
CA THR A 5 -67.88 -10.67 -50.00
C THR A 5 -66.98 -9.47 -49.80
N LEU A 6 -66.67 -9.16 -48.55
CA LEU A 6 -65.76 -8.05 -48.19
C LEU A 6 -64.30 -8.54 -48.49
N ILE A 7 -63.72 -8.00 -49.52
CA ILE A 7 -62.30 -8.18 -49.79
C ILE A 7 -61.56 -7.16 -48.94
N ILE A 8 -61.06 -7.62 -47.77
CA ILE A 8 -60.15 -6.79 -46.96
C ILE A 8 -58.82 -6.85 -47.73
N SER A 9 -58.40 -5.74 -48.31
CA SER A 9 -57.19 -5.61 -49.12
C SER A 9 -55.96 -5.89 -48.26
N GLY A 10 -55.08 -6.74 -48.75
CA GLY A 10 -53.84 -7.14 -48.10
C GLY A 10 -52.89 -6.00 -47.73
N SER A 11 -53.17 -4.79 -48.24
CA SER A 11 -52.43 -3.57 -47.94
C SER A 11 -52.56 -3.11 -46.48
N LEU A 12 -53.76 -3.28 -45.84
CA LEU A 12 -53.94 -2.88 -44.43
C LEU A 12 -53.21 -3.82 -43.45
N VAL A 13 -53.09 -5.10 -43.75
CA VAL A 13 -52.34 -6.08 -42.94
C VAL A 13 -50.85 -5.83 -43.05
N VAL A 14 -50.34 -5.51 -44.26
CA VAL A 14 -48.96 -5.18 -44.50
C VAL A 14 -48.56 -3.86 -43.80
N ILE A 15 -49.45 -2.85 -43.84
CA ILE A 15 -49.22 -1.56 -43.13
C ILE A 15 -49.27 -1.76 -41.62
N ALA A 16 -50.15 -2.60 -41.09
CA ALA A 16 -50.21 -2.93 -39.67
C ALA A 16 -48.98 -3.74 -39.19
N LEU A 17 -48.51 -4.68 -40.03
CA LEU A 17 -47.28 -5.43 -39.76
C LEU A 17 -46.01 -4.56 -39.90
N LEU A 18 -45.97 -3.63 -40.83
CA LEU A 18 -44.89 -2.63 -40.94
C LEU A 18 -44.91 -1.62 -39.77
N ALA A 19 -46.09 -1.16 -39.37
CA ALA A 19 -46.23 -0.29 -38.18
C ALA A 19 -45.91 -1.04 -36.88
N PHE A 20 -46.26 -2.34 -36.80
CA PHE A 20 -45.87 -3.21 -35.68
C PHE A 20 -44.37 -3.52 -35.67
N PHE A 21 -43.75 -3.70 -36.87
CA PHE A 21 -42.30 -3.87 -37.01
C PHE A 21 -41.50 -2.58 -36.74
N ILE A 22 -42.09 -1.40 -37.07
CA ILE A 22 -41.49 -0.10 -36.73
C ILE A 22 -41.66 0.23 -35.23
N LEU A 23 -42.78 -0.24 -34.60
CA LEU A 23 -42.97 -0.16 -33.14
C LEU A 23 -42.10 -1.16 -32.36
N LEU A 24 -41.71 -2.30 -32.99
CA LEU A 24 -40.78 -3.29 -32.41
C LEU A 24 -39.29 -2.91 -32.63
N ASN A 25 -38.99 -2.10 -33.64
CA ASN A 25 -37.66 -1.52 -33.90
C ASN A 25 -37.60 -0.03 -33.54
N GLY A 26 -38.17 0.34 -32.41
CA GLY A 26 -37.92 1.66 -31.85
C GLY A 26 -36.41 1.87 -31.68
N LYS A 27 -35.81 2.73 -32.50
CA LYS A 27 -34.41 3.10 -32.32
C LYS A 27 -34.27 3.63 -30.91
N ARG A 28 -33.33 3.09 -30.17
CA ARG A 28 -32.97 3.59 -28.84
C ARG A 28 -32.73 5.10 -28.93
N GLU A 29 -33.39 5.86 -28.05
CA GLU A 29 -33.10 7.28 -27.92
C GLU A 29 -31.64 7.48 -27.54
N THR A 30 -30.95 8.42 -28.22
CA THR A 30 -29.53 8.68 -27.94
C THR A 30 -29.37 9.28 -26.56
N LEU A 31 -28.72 8.55 -25.65
CA LEU A 31 -28.38 9.04 -24.33
C LEU A 31 -27.08 9.85 -24.40
N ILE A 32 -27.11 11.07 -23.88
CA ILE A 32 -25.94 11.96 -23.77
C ILE A 32 -25.73 12.33 -22.31
N VAL A 33 -24.53 12.06 -21.78
CA VAL A 33 -24.14 12.42 -20.41
C VAL A 33 -22.89 13.30 -20.50
N ASP A 34 -23.01 14.55 -20.08
CA ASP A 34 -21.89 15.49 -20.00
C ASP A 34 -21.23 15.38 -18.62
N PHE A 35 -19.90 15.34 -18.60
CA PHE A 35 -19.08 15.25 -17.40
C PHE A 35 -19.60 14.17 -16.43
N PRO A 36 -19.66 12.89 -16.87
CA PRO A 36 -20.25 11.83 -16.07
C PRO A 36 -19.53 11.66 -14.73
N SER A 37 -20.30 11.42 -13.68
CA SER A 37 -19.75 11.03 -12.39
C SER A 37 -19.11 9.64 -12.50
N TYR A 38 -18.07 9.40 -11.72
CA TYR A 38 -17.38 8.11 -11.66
C TYR A 38 -16.98 7.80 -10.20
N LYS A 39 -16.71 6.54 -9.92
CA LYS A 39 -16.26 6.09 -8.59
C LYS A 39 -14.79 6.46 -8.32
N GLU A 40 -13.91 6.09 -9.21
CA GLU A 40 -12.46 6.31 -9.09
C GLU A 40 -11.77 6.22 -10.46
N LYS A 41 -10.57 6.79 -10.56
CA LYS A 41 -9.72 6.64 -11.73
C LYS A 41 -8.23 6.49 -11.34
N SER A 42 -7.48 5.77 -12.16
CA SER A 42 -6.05 5.49 -11.92
C SER A 42 -5.15 6.72 -12.07
N SER A 43 -5.60 7.77 -12.75
CA SER A 43 -4.82 9.00 -13.00
C SER A 43 -5.70 10.23 -12.99
N ARG A 44 -5.20 11.33 -12.42
CA ARG A 44 -5.85 12.66 -12.51
C ARG A 44 -5.75 13.28 -13.90
N ALA A 45 -4.85 12.78 -14.74
CA ALA A 45 -4.57 13.36 -16.06
C ALA A 45 -5.69 13.11 -17.08
N ILE A 46 -6.50 12.04 -16.91
CA ILE A 46 -7.53 11.67 -17.88
C ILE A 46 -8.93 12.03 -17.38
N GLU A 47 -9.76 12.59 -18.27
CA GLU A 47 -11.16 12.95 -18.01
C GLU A 47 -12.06 12.49 -19.16
N ILE A 48 -13.30 12.09 -18.82
CA ILE A 48 -14.37 11.90 -19.79
C ILE A 48 -15.23 13.19 -19.78
N LEU A 49 -15.22 13.91 -20.89
CA LEU A 49 -16.01 15.14 -21.01
C LEU A 49 -17.46 14.86 -21.40
N ARG A 50 -17.69 13.79 -22.18
CA ARG A 50 -19.03 13.41 -22.64
C ARG A 50 -19.07 11.92 -22.99
N VAL A 51 -20.19 11.29 -22.69
CA VAL A 51 -20.55 9.94 -23.14
C VAL A 51 -21.78 10.07 -24.05
N VAL A 52 -21.76 9.39 -25.18
CA VAL A 52 -22.92 9.26 -26.08
C VAL A 52 -23.18 7.79 -26.31
N CYS A 53 -24.36 7.30 -25.94
CA CYS A 53 -24.78 5.91 -26.15
C CYS A 53 -25.98 5.86 -27.10
N ASN A 54 -25.87 5.04 -28.16
CA ASN A 54 -26.96 4.76 -29.08
C ASN A 54 -26.93 3.28 -29.51
N ASP A 55 -27.75 2.87 -30.47
CA ASP A 55 -27.86 1.49 -30.93
C ASP A 55 -26.59 0.97 -31.61
N THR A 56 -25.74 1.85 -32.13
CA THR A 56 -24.59 1.48 -32.97
C THR A 56 -23.26 1.58 -32.23
N ALA A 57 -23.16 2.45 -31.21
CA ALA A 57 -21.91 2.71 -30.54
C ALA A 57 -22.09 3.36 -29.17
N THR A 58 -21.05 3.25 -28.35
CA THR A 58 -20.79 4.11 -27.17
C THR A 58 -19.57 4.95 -27.47
N ILE A 59 -19.74 6.28 -27.49
CA ILE A 59 -18.67 7.22 -27.85
C ILE A 59 -18.26 7.99 -26.59
N LEU A 60 -16.96 7.96 -26.29
CA LEU A 60 -16.33 8.75 -25.23
C LEU A 60 -15.58 9.93 -25.83
N ASN A 61 -15.95 11.15 -25.43
CA ASN A 61 -15.15 12.34 -25.66
C ASN A 61 -14.25 12.54 -24.45
N MET A 62 -12.94 12.44 -24.64
CA MET A 62 -11.96 12.39 -23.57
C MET A 62 -10.95 13.52 -23.69
N GLU A 63 -10.41 13.95 -22.56
CA GLU A 63 -9.31 14.93 -22.47
C GLU A 63 -8.20 14.36 -21.60
N VAL A 64 -6.98 14.55 -22.02
CA VAL A 64 -5.79 14.35 -21.19
C VAL A 64 -5.14 15.67 -20.92
N VAL A 65 -4.75 15.92 -19.67
CA VAL A 65 -4.11 17.14 -19.20
C VAL A 65 -2.78 16.79 -18.52
N GLY A 66 -1.73 17.54 -18.87
CA GLY A 66 -0.41 17.37 -18.25
C GLY A 66 0.56 18.49 -18.64
N PRO A 67 1.80 18.47 -18.14
CA PRO A 67 2.83 19.42 -18.54
C PRO A 67 3.05 19.41 -20.05
N PRO A 68 3.24 20.58 -20.70
CA PRO A 68 3.60 20.65 -22.13
C PRO A 68 4.81 19.76 -22.43
N LYS A 69 4.83 19.19 -23.62
CA LYS A 69 5.90 18.30 -24.12
C LYS A 69 6.03 16.95 -23.41
N ASN A 70 5.28 16.69 -22.33
CA ASN A 70 5.16 15.33 -21.83
C ASN A 70 4.42 14.47 -22.85
N TRP A 71 4.71 13.18 -22.85
CA TRP A 71 4.04 12.24 -23.73
C TRP A 71 3.00 11.41 -22.99
N VAL A 72 2.00 10.98 -23.74
CA VAL A 72 0.97 10.03 -23.32
C VAL A 72 0.84 8.96 -24.38
N ARG A 73 0.46 7.75 -23.97
CA ARG A 73 0.22 6.65 -24.90
C ARG A 73 -1.04 5.91 -24.48
N LEU A 74 -1.96 5.75 -25.41
CA LEU A 74 -3.15 4.93 -25.24
C LEU A 74 -2.95 3.62 -26.03
N ARG A 75 -3.16 2.48 -25.38
CA ARG A 75 -3.03 1.17 -26.01
C ARG A 75 -4.29 0.81 -26.80
N ARG A 76 -4.14 -0.10 -27.76
CA ARG A 76 -5.23 -0.55 -28.63
C ARG A 76 -6.19 -1.51 -27.92
N ASP A 77 -5.76 -2.20 -26.88
CA ASP A 77 -6.55 -3.16 -26.10
C ASP A 77 -7.48 -2.54 -25.07
N VAL A 78 -7.78 -1.25 -25.22
CA VAL A 78 -8.73 -0.53 -24.38
C VAL A 78 -10.16 -1.05 -24.59
N HIS A 79 -10.88 -1.23 -23.48
CA HIS A 79 -12.24 -1.78 -23.43
C HIS A 79 -13.13 -1.00 -22.48
N LEU A 80 -14.47 -1.09 -22.71
CA LEU A 80 -15.45 -0.79 -21.68
C LEU A 80 -15.90 -2.09 -21.01
N TYR A 81 -16.33 -1.98 -19.75
CA TYR A 81 -16.86 -3.09 -18.97
C TYR A 81 -18.14 -2.67 -18.29
N THR A 82 -19.17 -3.51 -18.34
CA THR A 82 -20.36 -3.38 -17.51
C THR A 82 -20.21 -4.12 -16.18
N ASP A 83 -21.06 -3.87 -15.22
CA ASP A 83 -20.98 -4.43 -13.86
C ASP A 83 -21.07 -5.96 -13.83
N ASP A 84 -21.65 -6.59 -14.85
CA ASP A 84 -21.68 -8.04 -15.07
C ASP A 84 -20.36 -8.61 -15.66
N GLY A 85 -19.34 -7.76 -15.85
CA GLY A 85 -18.03 -8.14 -16.38
C GLY A 85 -17.96 -8.29 -17.89
N LYS A 86 -19.03 -7.99 -18.63
CA LYS A 86 -19.03 -8.05 -20.09
C LYS A 86 -18.19 -6.93 -20.67
N GLN A 87 -17.37 -7.28 -21.68
CA GLN A 87 -16.43 -6.38 -22.35
C GLN A 87 -17.02 -5.84 -23.66
N TYR A 88 -16.72 -4.59 -23.98
CA TYR A 88 -17.10 -3.88 -25.21
C TYR A 88 -15.84 -3.31 -25.85
N LYS A 89 -15.57 -3.71 -27.09
CA LYS A 89 -14.31 -3.42 -27.79
C LYS A 89 -14.32 -2.04 -28.41
N LEU A 90 -13.12 -1.47 -28.54
CA LEU A 90 -12.91 -0.25 -29.33
C LEU A 90 -13.14 -0.54 -30.81
N LEU A 91 -13.96 0.28 -31.48
CA LEU A 91 -14.28 0.22 -32.89
C LEU A 91 -13.48 1.24 -33.70
N LYS A 92 -13.44 2.50 -33.21
CA LYS A 92 -12.76 3.62 -33.88
C LYS A 92 -12.18 4.59 -32.86
N HIS A 93 -11.22 5.36 -33.32
CA HIS A 93 -10.62 6.47 -32.57
C HIS A 93 -10.34 7.67 -33.46
N LYS A 94 -10.29 8.87 -32.84
CA LYS A 94 -9.95 10.12 -33.54
C LYS A 94 -9.26 11.08 -32.57
N GLY A 95 -8.18 11.74 -33.01
CA GLY A 95 -7.48 12.75 -32.20
C GLY A 95 -6.38 12.21 -31.31
N ILE A 96 -6.15 10.89 -31.28
CA ILE A 96 -5.01 10.22 -30.64
C ILE A 96 -4.59 9.02 -31.49
N GLU A 97 -3.29 8.73 -31.54
CA GLU A 97 -2.77 7.51 -32.15
C GLU A 97 -2.57 6.42 -31.10
N LEU A 98 -3.08 5.22 -31.36
CA LEU A 98 -2.95 4.09 -30.45
C LEU A 98 -1.55 3.47 -30.55
N ASP A 99 -1.06 2.96 -29.41
CA ASP A 99 0.25 2.31 -29.24
C ASP A 99 1.47 3.23 -29.50
N LYS A 100 1.25 4.52 -29.77
CA LYS A 100 2.30 5.50 -29.99
C LYS A 100 2.36 6.56 -28.91
N GLU A 101 3.51 7.16 -28.76
CA GLU A 101 3.71 8.33 -27.90
C GLU A 101 3.12 9.58 -28.57
N CYS A 102 2.15 10.19 -27.92
CA CYS A 102 1.52 11.45 -28.33
C CYS A 102 2.00 12.54 -27.37
N PHE A 103 2.72 13.52 -27.89
CA PHE A 103 3.26 14.63 -27.08
C PHE A 103 2.19 15.69 -26.85
N LEU A 104 2.07 16.14 -25.60
CA LEU A 104 1.17 17.22 -25.23
C LEU A 104 1.64 18.54 -25.86
N PRO A 105 0.74 19.31 -26.53
CA PRO A 105 1.04 20.60 -27.06
C PRO A 105 1.34 21.64 -25.98
N GLU A 106 1.68 22.85 -26.33
CA GLU A 106 1.95 23.95 -25.37
C GLU A 106 0.74 24.26 -24.47
N SER A 107 -0.48 23.95 -24.91
CA SER A 107 -1.69 24.03 -24.06
C SER A 107 -1.74 23.00 -22.93
N GLY A 108 -0.86 21.99 -22.97
CA GLY A 108 -0.88 20.86 -22.02
C GLY A 108 -2.10 19.96 -22.13
N LYS A 109 -2.88 20.01 -23.24
CA LYS A 109 -4.16 19.28 -23.36
C LYS A 109 -4.29 18.61 -24.72
N ILE A 110 -4.74 17.35 -24.72
CA ILE A 110 -5.15 16.63 -25.93
C ILE A 110 -6.61 16.17 -25.73
N ARG A 111 -7.47 16.42 -26.73
CA ARG A 111 -8.83 15.89 -26.81
C ARG A 111 -8.93 14.85 -27.90
N PHE A 112 -9.62 13.77 -27.59
CA PHE A 112 -9.81 12.66 -28.51
C PHE A 112 -11.15 11.95 -28.30
N LEU A 113 -11.57 11.21 -29.32
CA LEU A 113 -12.78 10.41 -29.31
C LEU A 113 -12.43 8.95 -29.41
N LEU A 114 -13.11 8.12 -28.61
CA LEU A 114 -13.08 6.66 -28.68
C LEU A 114 -14.50 6.17 -28.90
N GLU A 115 -14.69 5.35 -29.93
CA GLU A 115 -15.97 4.74 -30.29
C GLU A 115 -15.89 3.24 -29.99
N PHE A 116 -16.75 2.76 -29.11
CA PHE A 116 -16.83 1.36 -28.67
C PHE A 116 -18.11 0.70 -29.17
N GLU A 117 -18.16 -0.64 -29.09
CA GLU A 117 -19.42 -1.39 -29.22
C GLU A 117 -20.50 -0.79 -28.34
N PRO A 118 -21.79 -0.86 -28.75
CA PRO A 118 -22.88 -0.24 -28.01
C PRO A 118 -23.09 -0.94 -26.65
N LEU A 119 -23.12 -0.15 -25.58
CA LEU A 119 -23.52 -0.61 -24.25
C LEU A 119 -25.03 -0.97 -24.25
N PRO A 120 -25.46 -1.93 -23.42
CA PRO A 120 -26.88 -2.25 -23.26
C PRO A 120 -27.71 -1.02 -22.88
N GLU A 121 -28.92 -0.94 -23.38
CA GLU A 121 -29.85 0.15 -23.04
C GLU A 121 -30.11 0.27 -21.53
N LYS A 122 -30.08 -0.86 -20.83
CA LYS A 122 -30.30 -0.95 -19.37
C LYS A 122 -29.05 -0.68 -18.53
N ALA A 123 -27.90 -0.44 -19.16
CA ALA A 123 -26.68 -0.15 -18.41
C ALA A 123 -26.82 1.17 -17.65
N LYS A 124 -26.68 1.14 -16.34
CA LYS A 124 -26.69 2.33 -15.46
C LYS A 124 -25.29 2.87 -15.24
N SER A 125 -24.28 2.02 -15.38
CA SER A 125 -22.87 2.35 -15.25
C SER A 125 -22.01 1.47 -16.14
N PHE A 126 -20.75 1.90 -16.33
CA PHE A 126 -19.71 1.13 -16.99
C PHE A 126 -18.34 1.55 -16.47
N SER A 127 -17.29 0.82 -16.82
CA SER A 127 -15.91 1.16 -16.54
C SER A 127 -15.11 1.21 -17.84
N PHE A 128 -14.13 2.10 -17.90
CA PHE A 128 -13.13 2.20 -18.97
C PHE A 128 -11.82 1.61 -18.46
N SER A 129 -11.16 0.74 -19.23
CA SER A 129 -9.89 0.14 -18.87
C SER A 129 -8.96 -0.01 -20.07
N GLU A 130 -7.70 0.38 -19.88
CA GLU A 130 -6.59 0.18 -20.80
C GLU A 130 -5.86 -1.17 -20.53
N GLY A 131 -6.51 -2.09 -19.85
CA GLY A 131 -5.91 -3.38 -19.49
C GLY A 131 -5.16 -3.37 -18.15
N ASN A 132 -4.65 -4.54 -17.78
CA ASN A 132 -4.07 -4.78 -16.45
C ASN A 132 -2.54 -4.64 -16.45
N HIS A 133 -2.01 -3.52 -16.90
CA HIS A 133 -0.57 -3.24 -16.92
C HIS A 133 -0.22 -2.00 -16.08
N LYS A 134 1.01 -1.94 -15.59
CA LYS A 134 1.49 -0.81 -14.79
C LYS A 134 1.41 0.50 -15.59
N GLY A 135 0.67 1.48 -15.05
CA GLY A 135 0.47 2.79 -15.66
C GLY A 135 -0.70 2.88 -16.65
N GLY A 136 -1.46 1.79 -16.87
CA GLY A 136 -2.68 1.81 -17.70
C GLY A 136 -3.78 2.69 -17.11
N TRP A 137 -4.52 3.38 -17.96
CA TRP A 137 -5.62 4.22 -17.53
C TRP A 137 -6.88 3.40 -17.29
N ASN A 138 -7.46 3.61 -16.11
CA ASN A 138 -8.71 2.97 -15.69
C ASN A 138 -9.62 4.02 -15.07
N ILE A 139 -10.89 4.04 -15.47
CA ILE A 139 -11.95 4.85 -14.86
C ILE A 139 -13.08 3.90 -14.51
N ARG A 140 -13.42 3.78 -13.24
CA ARG A 140 -14.40 2.80 -12.75
C ARG A 140 -15.71 3.44 -12.35
N GLY A 141 -16.79 2.73 -12.59
CA GLY A 141 -18.14 3.11 -12.16
C GLY A 141 -18.60 4.45 -12.77
N ILE A 142 -18.42 4.63 -14.09
CA ILE A 142 -18.88 5.81 -14.83
C ILE A 142 -20.41 5.72 -14.94
N LEU A 143 -21.12 6.70 -14.40
CA LEU A 143 -22.60 6.72 -14.41
C LEU A 143 -23.15 7.19 -15.75
N LEU A 144 -24.19 6.49 -16.20
CA LEU A 144 -25.00 6.86 -17.36
C LEU A 144 -26.34 7.50 -16.96
N THR A 145 -26.70 7.46 -15.70
CA THR A 145 -27.95 7.98 -15.14
C THR A 145 -27.69 8.63 -13.79
N ASP A 146 -28.64 9.42 -13.28
CA ASP A 146 -28.60 9.93 -11.91
C ASP A 146 -28.90 8.87 -10.85
N GLU A 147 -29.45 7.72 -11.27
CA GLU A 147 -29.69 6.60 -10.37
C GLU A 147 -28.39 5.85 -10.08
N LEU A 148 -28.12 5.63 -8.81
CA LEU A 148 -26.97 4.85 -8.40
C LEU A 148 -27.20 3.36 -8.74
N PRO A 149 -26.14 2.63 -9.16
CA PRO A 149 -26.16 1.18 -9.24
C PRO A 149 -26.48 0.56 -7.87
N ASN A 150 -27.01 -0.66 -7.87
CA ASN A 150 -27.28 -1.39 -6.63
C ASN A 150 -25.99 -1.53 -5.79
N GLY A 151 -26.11 -1.23 -4.49
CA GLY A 151 -24.99 -1.28 -3.57
C GLY A 151 -24.10 -0.01 -3.55
N PHE A 152 -24.39 0.97 -4.42
CA PHE A 152 -23.71 2.27 -4.36
C PHE A 152 -24.45 3.23 -3.43
N PHE A 153 -23.70 4.14 -2.82
CA PHE A 153 -24.20 5.24 -2.01
C PHE A 153 -23.54 6.57 -2.41
N ARG A 154 -24.20 7.68 -2.09
CA ARG A 154 -23.61 9.02 -2.20
C ARG A 154 -23.03 9.45 -0.88
N TYR A 155 -21.96 10.23 -0.94
CA TYR A 155 -21.41 10.90 0.23
C TYR A 155 -21.04 12.35 -0.09
N THR A 156 -21.02 13.18 0.93
CA THR A 156 -20.56 14.55 0.86
C THR A 156 -19.35 14.71 1.79
N LEU A 157 -18.24 15.15 1.26
CA LEU A 157 -17.07 15.53 2.03
C LEU A 157 -17.09 17.05 2.19
N LYS A 158 -17.03 17.52 3.43
CA LYS A 158 -16.94 18.95 3.79
C LYS A 158 -15.73 19.16 4.68
N GLY A 159 -15.12 20.35 4.59
CA GLY A 159 -14.02 20.61 5.48
C GLY A 159 -13.45 22.00 5.39
N THR A 160 -12.43 22.22 6.20
CA THR A 160 -11.72 23.48 6.33
C THR A 160 -10.21 23.27 6.12
N ILE A 161 -9.55 24.33 5.66
CA ILE A 161 -8.10 24.46 5.63
C ILE A 161 -7.71 25.76 6.36
N PRO A 162 -6.69 25.78 7.24
CA PRO A 162 -6.44 26.91 8.14
C PRO A 162 -5.77 28.09 7.47
N THR A 163 -5.83 28.22 6.14
CA THR A 163 -5.21 29.33 5.39
C THR A 163 -5.94 29.57 4.07
N SER A 164 -6.11 30.83 3.70
CA SER A 164 -6.64 31.26 2.41
C SER A 164 -5.62 31.22 1.26
N ALA A 165 -4.36 30.88 1.54
CA ALA A 165 -3.31 30.79 0.54
C ALA A 165 -3.61 29.83 -0.62
N PHE A 166 -4.55 28.90 -0.41
CA PHE A 166 -4.96 27.90 -1.41
C PHE A 166 -6.34 28.15 -2.00
N ASP A 167 -6.99 29.27 -1.73
CA ASP A 167 -8.30 29.58 -2.31
C ASP A 167 -8.28 29.53 -3.83
N GLY A 168 -9.32 28.91 -4.40
CA GLY A 168 -9.41 28.64 -5.84
C GLY A 168 -8.63 27.41 -6.31
N GLN A 169 -7.80 26.80 -5.46
CA GLN A 169 -7.03 25.61 -5.84
C GLN A 169 -7.81 24.31 -5.58
N PRO A 170 -7.59 23.27 -6.41
CA PRO A 170 -8.19 21.97 -6.21
C PRO A 170 -7.39 21.14 -5.21
N ILE A 171 -8.07 20.52 -4.25
CA ILE A 171 -7.49 19.50 -3.37
C ILE A 171 -7.79 18.13 -3.97
N PRO A 172 -6.81 17.36 -4.41
CA PRO A 172 -7.05 16.00 -4.89
C PRO A 172 -7.35 15.04 -3.74
N ILE A 173 -8.26 14.10 -4.00
CA ILE A 173 -8.68 13.05 -3.08
C ILE A 173 -8.22 11.72 -3.64
N TYR A 174 -7.53 10.92 -2.82
CA TYR A 174 -7.00 9.62 -3.20
C TYR A 174 -7.44 8.53 -2.23
N ARG A 175 -7.67 7.32 -2.76
CA ARG A 175 -7.74 6.12 -1.95
C ARG A 175 -6.35 5.82 -1.36
N TYR A 176 -6.28 5.59 -0.06
CA TYR A 176 -5.00 5.39 0.63
C TYR A 176 -4.27 4.11 0.16
N SER A 177 -4.99 3.02 -0.01
CA SER A 177 -4.41 1.68 -0.25
C SER A 177 -3.69 1.52 -1.60
N ASN A 178 -4.11 2.24 -2.64
CA ASN A 178 -3.59 2.09 -4.00
C ASN A 178 -3.35 3.40 -4.73
N SER A 179 -3.52 4.53 -4.03
CA SER A 179 -3.40 5.90 -4.59
C SER A 179 -4.32 6.17 -5.79
N SER A 180 -5.42 5.43 -5.94
CA SER A 180 -6.44 5.74 -6.95
C SER A 180 -7.03 7.11 -6.69
N TYR A 181 -7.17 7.89 -7.76
CA TYR A 181 -7.78 9.20 -7.70
C TYR A 181 -9.32 9.08 -7.62
N ILE A 182 -9.89 9.68 -6.60
CA ILE A 182 -11.34 9.68 -6.36
C ILE A 182 -11.99 10.92 -6.98
N GLY A 183 -11.38 12.07 -6.78
CA GLY A 183 -11.90 13.35 -7.23
C GLY A 183 -11.10 14.52 -6.69
N LYS A 184 -11.67 15.71 -6.80
CA LYS A 184 -11.09 16.93 -6.24
C LYS A 184 -12.17 17.82 -5.65
N ALA A 185 -11.88 18.40 -4.50
CA ALA A 185 -12.62 19.53 -3.95
C ALA A 185 -11.94 20.84 -4.38
N THR A 186 -12.70 21.95 -4.48
CA THR A 186 -12.12 23.27 -4.72
C THR A 186 -12.26 24.11 -3.45
N ILE A 187 -11.18 24.74 -3.02
CA ILE A 187 -11.15 25.58 -1.83
C ILE A 187 -11.80 26.93 -2.17
N LYS A 188 -12.72 27.38 -1.32
CA LYS A 188 -13.32 28.69 -1.38
C LYS A 188 -13.54 29.20 0.04
N ASP A 189 -13.00 30.38 0.34
CA ASP A 189 -13.11 31.02 1.67
C ASP A 189 -12.66 30.04 2.80
N ASN A 190 -11.53 29.37 2.62
CA ASN A 190 -10.98 28.35 3.50
C ASN A 190 -11.81 27.07 3.65
N HIS A 191 -12.92 26.91 2.94
CA HIS A 191 -13.78 25.74 2.98
C HIS A 191 -13.70 24.95 1.69
N PHE A 192 -14.04 23.70 1.76
CA PHE A 192 -14.20 22.86 0.58
C PHE A 192 -15.39 21.92 0.74
N GLU A 193 -15.97 21.55 -0.40
CA GLU A 193 -17.02 20.56 -0.48
C GLU A 193 -16.82 19.69 -1.71
N PHE A 194 -17.07 18.37 -1.56
CA PHE A 194 -17.00 17.40 -2.65
C PHE A 194 -18.15 16.41 -2.51
N HIS A 195 -18.82 16.13 -3.62
CA HIS A 195 -19.87 15.12 -3.71
C HIS A 195 -19.34 13.92 -4.49
N GLY A 196 -19.35 12.77 -3.88
CA GLY A 196 -18.86 11.54 -4.45
C GLY A 196 -19.84 10.39 -4.36
N MET A 197 -19.48 9.27 -4.95
CA MET A 197 -20.18 8.00 -4.82
C MET A 197 -19.19 6.86 -4.58
N ALA A 198 -19.66 5.83 -3.90
CA ALA A 198 -18.88 4.63 -3.62
C ALA A 198 -19.79 3.41 -3.54
N ASP A 199 -19.22 2.21 -3.66
CA ASP A 199 -19.89 0.92 -3.46
C ASP A 199 -19.47 0.24 -2.15
N SER A 200 -18.52 0.82 -1.45
CA SER A 200 -17.99 0.30 -0.19
C SER A 200 -17.26 1.40 0.57
N ALA A 201 -17.18 1.27 1.88
CA ALA A 201 -16.31 2.11 2.68
C ALA A 201 -14.86 2.00 2.21
N MET A 202 -14.12 3.12 2.23
CA MET A 202 -12.72 3.15 1.83
C MET A 202 -11.95 4.22 2.58
N PHE A 203 -10.75 3.90 3.02
CA PHE A 203 -9.86 4.86 3.64
C PHE A 203 -9.22 5.76 2.58
N CYS A 204 -9.41 7.07 2.72
CA CYS A 204 -8.99 8.08 1.77
C CYS A 204 -8.10 9.14 2.42
N ARG A 205 -7.33 9.80 1.57
CA ARG A 205 -6.45 10.91 1.94
C ARG A 205 -6.60 12.07 0.96
N MET A 206 -6.53 13.27 1.50
CA MET A 206 -6.38 14.51 0.75
C MET A 206 -5.19 15.29 1.31
N GLU A 207 -4.49 16.04 0.46
CA GLU A 207 -3.35 16.86 0.89
C GLU A 207 -3.19 18.14 0.08
N MET A 208 -2.74 19.21 0.74
CA MET A 208 -2.45 20.50 0.16
C MET A 208 -1.28 21.16 0.90
N GLY A 209 -0.11 21.20 0.27
CA GLY A 209 1.11 21.69 0.93
C GLY A 209 1.48 20.84 2.14
N GLN A 210 1.52 21.46 3.31
CA GLN A 210 1.78 20.77 4.58
C GLN A 210 0.51 20.23 5.27
N TYR A 211 -0.67 20.56 4.76
CA TYR A 211 -1.94 20.15 5.34
C TYR A 211 -2.44 18.90 4.67
N PHE A 212 -2.95 17.98 5.46
CA PHE A 212 -3.57 16.75 4.95
C PHE A 212 -4.72 16.32 5.85
N GLY A 213 -5.64 15.55 5.30
CA GLY A 213 -6.76 14.96 6.00
C GLY A 213 -6.94 13.52 5.59
N ASN A 214 -7.08 12.64 6.57
CA ASN A 214 -7.46 11.26 6.38
C ASN A 214 -8.89 11.07 6.81
N PHE A 215 -9.64 10.27 6.06
CA PHE A 215 -11.05 10.01 6.35
C PHE A 215 -11.51 8.71 5.71
N ILE A 216 -12.68 8.22 6.13
CA ILE A 216 -13.32 7.05 5.55
C ILE A 216 -14.51 7.52 4.72
N VAL A 217 -14.54 7.14 3.45
CA VAL A 217 -15.72 7.32 2.60
C VAL A 217 -16.81 6.40 3.11
N GLU A 218 -17.96 6.99 3.44
CA GLU A 218 -19.14 6.34 4.03
C GLU A 218 -20.39 7.15 3.64
N GLU A 219 -21.54 6.52 3.60
CA GLU A 219 -22.80 7.21 3.28
C GLU A 219 -23.07 8.33 4.29
N GLY A 220 -23.41 9.53 3.78
CA GLY A 220 -23.69 10.70 4.59
C GLY A 220 -22.74 11.86 4.38
N VAL A 221 -22.55 12.67 5.42
CA VAL A 221 -21.70 13.86 5.40
C VAL A 221 -20.47 13.62 6.27
N VAL A 222 -19.31 13.55 5.63
CA VAL A 222 -18.00 13.40 6.28
C VAL A 222 -17.39 14.78 6.44
N ASN A 223 -17.03 15.17 7.64
CA ASN A 223 -16.35 16.42 7.94
C ASN A 223 -14.86 16.18 8.18
N VAL A 224 -14.00 16.98 7.53
CA VAL A 224 -12.54 16.90 7.66
C VAL A 224 -11.98 18.28 7.92
N ASP A 225 -11.37 18.46 9.08
CA ASP A 225 -10.60 19.64 9.40
C ASP A 225 -9.11 19.37 9.17
N MET A 226 -8.54 20.03 8.16
CA MET A 226 -7.15 19.80 7.75
C MET A 226 -6.12 20.42 8.73
N GLU A 227 -6.53 21.19 9.72
CA GLU A 227 -5.65 21.64 10.80
C GLU A 227 -5.41 20.51 11.80
N THR A 228 -6.47 19.78 12.13
CA THR A 228 -6.41 18.66 13.08
C THR A 228 -6.19 17.31 12.43
N TRP A 229 -6.32 17.22 11.13
CA TRP A 229 -6.07 16.14 10.15
C TRP A 229 -6.39 14.70 10.56
N MET A 230 -6.43 14.38 11.84
CA MET A 230 -6.64 13.03 12.37
C MET A 230 -8.05 12.80 12.93
N TYR A 231 -8.94 13.79 12.90
CA TYR A 231 -10.23 13.70 13.58
C TYR A 231 -11.40 14.01 12.65
N PRO A 232 -11.60 13.18 11.61
CA PRO A 232 -12.81 13.32 10.80
C PRO A 232 -14.04 12.99 11.63
N SER A 233 -15.22 13.51 11.21
CA SER A 233 -16.47 13.33 11.95
C SER A 233 -17.67 13.27 11.02
N GLY A 234 -18.87 13.10 11.59
CA GLY A 234 -20.14 13.19 10.91
C GLY A 234 -20.73 11.86 10.45
N THR A 235 -19.95 10.76 10.51
CA THR A 235 -20.44 9.42 10.20
C THR A 235 -19.79 8.38 11.13
N PRO A 236 -20.44 7.22 11.38
CA PRO A 236 -19.98 6.24 12.38
C PRO A 236 -18.53 5.77 12.21
N LEU A 237 -18.09 5.45 10.98
CA LEU A 237 -16.72 4.99 10.76
C LEU A 237 -15.69 6.12 10.93
N ASN A 238 -16.06 7.37 10.62
CA ASN A 238 -15.20 8.52 10.83
C ASN A 238 -15.08 8.89 12.31
N GLU A 239 -16.15 8.79 13.09
CA GLU A 239 -16.10 8.94 14.54
C GLU A 239 -15.21 7.84 15.19
N ALA A 240 -15.34 6.59 14.72
CA ALA A 240 -14.47 5.50 15.16
C ALA A 240 -13.01 5.75 14.76
N TYR A 241 -12.75 6.20 13.53
CA TYR A 241 -11.39 6.53 13.11
C TYR A 241 -10.78 7.69 13.93
N ALA A 242 -11.58 8.69 14.30
CA ALA A 242 -11.15 9.76 15.20
C ALA A 242 -10.81 9.22 16.62
N GLU A 243 -11.60 8.26 17.15
CA GLU A 243 -11.26 7.55 18.40
C GLU A 243 -9.91 6.83 18.27
N PHE A 244 -9.71 6.06 17.19
CA PHE A 244 -8.41 5.41 16.92
C PHE A 244 -7.26 6.42 16.86
N SER A 245 -7.44 7.54 16.17
CA SER A 245 -6.40 8.57 16.04
C SER A 245 -5.99 9.16 17.39
N GLN A 246 -6.93 9.32 18.33
CA GLN A 246 -6.64 9.73 19.69
C GLN A 246 -5.85 8.66 20.45
N LEU A 247 -6.18 7.38 20.27
CA LEU A 247 -5.43 6.27 20.86
C LEU A 247 -4.00 6.19 20.31
N ASP A 248 -3.81 6.35 19.00
CA ASP A 248 -2.48 6.34 18.36
C ASP A 248 -1.61 7.53 18.85
N LYS A 249 -2.21 8.71 18.98
CA LYS A 249 -1.56 9.86 19.64
C LYS A 249 -1.19 9.59 21.11
N LYS A 250 -2.05 8.87 21.83
CA LYS A 250 -1.74 8.44 23.21
C LYS A 250 -0.54 7.50 23.24
N VAL A 251 -0.43 6.54 22.32
CA VAL A 251 0.75 5.66 22.19
C VAL A 251 2.01 6.51 22.01
N SER A 252 1.98 7.46 21.07
CA SER A 252 3.10 8.37 20.82
C SER A 252 3.46 9.20 22.05
N SER A 253 2.49 9.75 22.77
CA SER A 253 2.72 10.56 23.96
C SER A 253 3.30 9.77 25.14
N ILE A 254 2.94 8.48 25.28
CA ILE A 254 3.55 7.60 26.31
C ILE A 254 5.04 7.40 25.98
N ILE A 255 5.38 7.11 24.73
CA ILE A 255 6.77 6.93 24.29
C ILE A 255 7.59 8.22 24.50
N ASP A 256 7.03 9.37 24.12
CA ASP A 256 7.68 10.67 24.34
C ASP A 256 7.88 10.98 25.82
N SER A 257 6.91 10.65 26.67
CA SER A 257 7.02 10.80 28.12
C SER A 257 8.13 9.92 28.71
N LEU A 258 8.27 8.69 28.24
CA LEU A 258 9.36 7.79 28.61
C LEU A 258 10.71 8.36 28.16
N ARG A 259 10.79 8.85 26.92
CA ARG A 259 12.00 9.51 26.37
C ARG A 259 12.41 10.72 27.22
N GLN A 260 11.46 11.60 27.55
CA GLN A 260 11.73 12.77 28.40
C GLN A 260 12.17 12.38 29.83
N SER A 261 11.55 11.36 30.41
CA SER A 261 11.96 10.80 31.71
C SER A 261 13.41 10.31 31.71
N ILE A 262 13.84 9.64 30.61
CA ILE A 262 15.24 9.20 30.45
C ILE A 262 16.18 10.42 30.31
N ILE A 263 15.79 11.41 29.48
CA ILE A 263 16.62 12.61 29.25
C ILE A 263 16.83 13.42 30.56
N GLN A 264 15.76 13.59 31.35
CA GLN A 264 15.77 14.38 32.57
C GLN A 264 16.25 13.60 33.80
N GLY A 265 16.33 12.27 33.72
CA GLY A 265 16.74 11.41 34.82
C GLY A 265 18.18 11.65 35.27
N LYS A 266 18.42 11.52 36.59
CA LYS A 266 19.77 11.58 37.16
C LYS A 266 20.50 10.25 36.87
N MET A 267 21.25 10.24 35.81
CA MET A 267 22.07 9.08 35.41
C MET A 267 23.31 9.57 34.62
N ASP A 268 24.35 8.75 34.56
CA ASP A 268 25.52 9.03 33.74
C ASP A 268 25.17 9.04 32.23
N ARG A 269 26.08 9.55 31.41
CA ARG A 269 25.89 9.71 29.98
C ARG A 269 25.71 8.36 29.25
N GLU A 270 26.48 7.37 29.64
CA GLU A 270 26.46 6.05 29.00
C GLU A 270 25.14 5.32 29.26
N THR A 271 24.72 5.27 30.53
CA THR A 271 23.41 4.71 30.92
C THR A 271 22.24 5.43 30.21
N ARG A 272 22.33 6.76 30.05
CA ARG A 272 21.30 7.53 29.34
C ARG A 272 21.23 7.13 27.86
N ILE A 273 22.37 7.07 27.17
CA ILE A 273 22.44 6.67 25.76
C ILE A 273 21.91 5.24 25.60
N LYS A 274 22.28 4.32 26.49
CA LYS A 274 21.77 2.95 26.47
C LYS A 274 20.24 2.92 26.56
N LYS A 275 19.65 3.58 27.56
CA LYS A 275 18.20 3.61 27.75
C LYS A 275 17.45 4.28 26.60
N LEU A 276 18.03 5.30 25.97
CA LEU A 276 17.44 5.92 24.77
C LEU A 276 17.49 4.97 23.57
N ASN A 277 18.59 4.26 23.39
CA ASN A 277 18.71 3.26 22.33
C ASN A 277 17.73 2.09 22.57
N ASP A 278 17.61 1.60 23.80
CA ASP A 278 16.66 0.56 24.16
C ASP A 278 15.21 1.01 23.84
N LEU A 279 14.84 2.25 24.19
CA LEU A 279 13.51 2.80 23.87
C LEU A 279 13.27 2.96 22.38
N GLU A 280 14.29 3.32 21.59
CA GLU A 280 14.18 3.57 20.16
C GLU A 280 14.19 2.25 19.34
N TYR A 281 15.01 1.29 19.74
CA TYR A 281 15.31 0.09 18.96
C TYR A 281 14.76 -1.21 19.56
N ASP A 282 14.47 -1.24 20.87
CA ASP A 282 13.73 -2.32 21.50
C ASP A 282 12.22 -2.07 21.39
N PHE A 283 11.62 -2.68 20.38
CA PHE A 283 10.19 -2.52 20.13
C PHE A 283 9.27 -3.18 21.17
N ASP A 284 9.78 -3.91 22.16
CA ASP A 284 8.95 -4.61 23.14
C ASP A 284 8.13 -3.67 24.02
N ILE A 285 8.69 -2.51 24.40
CA ILE A 285 7.95 -1.47 25.08
C ILE A 285 6.78 -0.97 24.22
N ARG A 286 7.04 -0.65 22.95
CA ARG A 286 6.00 -0.19 22.01
C ARG A 286 4.94 -1.26 21.79
N ARG A 287 5.33 -2.52 21.63
CA ARG A 287 4.43 -3.68 21.50
C ARG A 287 3.51 -3.84 22.70
N GLY A 288 4.06 -3.71 23.91
CA GLY A 288 3.26 -3.71 25.15
C GLY A 288 2.20 -2.61 25.15
N ILE A 289 2.59 -1.36 24.82
CA ILE A 289 1.67 -0.22 24.74
C ILE A 289 0.58 -0.46 23.67
N LEU A 290 0.95 -0.96 22.47
CA LEU A 290 0.00 -1.26 21.41
C LEU A 290 -1.01 -2.34 21.82
N LYS A 291 -0.58 -3.37 22.53
CA LYS A 291 -1.47 -4.42 23.07
C LYS A 291 -2.49 -3.84 24.07
N GLU A 292 -2.07 -2.93 24.91
CA GLU A 292 -2.96 -2.33 25.91
C GLU A 292 -3.88 -1.25 25.33
N VAL A 293 -3.39 -0.42 24.41
CA VAL A 293 -4.08 0.77 23.94
C VAL A 293 -4.84 0.54 22.63
N ILE A 294 -4.23 -0.12 21.65
CA ILE A 294 -4.79 -0.24 20.28
C ILE A 294 -5.57 -1.54 20.09
N ARG A 295 -5.08 -2.65 20.64
CA ARG A 295 -5.75 -3.96 20.48
C ARG A 295 -7.24 -3.95 20.88
N PRO A 296 -7.69 -3.36 22.01
CA PRO A 296 -9.12 -3.31 22.35
C PRO A 296 -9.97 -2.61 21.28
N PHE A 297 -9.42 -1.56 20.67
CA PHE A 297 -10.09 -0.86 19.55
C PHE A 297 -10.24 -1.79 18.33
N ILE A 298 -9.17 -2.50 17.95
CA ILE A 298 -9.22 -3.45 16.83
C ILE A 298 -10.29 -4.53 17.08
N LEU A 299 -10.38 -5.07 18.30
CA LEU A 299 -11.39 -6.07 18.64
C LEU A 299 -12.82 -5.54 18.54
N LYS A 300 -13.05 -4.28 18.94
CA LYS A 300 -14.34 -3.58 18.80
C LYS A 300 -14.71 -3.36 17.32
N HIS A 301 -13.73 -3.06 16.48
CA HIS A 301 -13.85 -2.74 15.07
C HIS A 301 -13.27 -3.86 14.17
N SER A 302 -13.42 -5.11 14.58
CA SER A 302 -12.76 -6.26 13.95
C SER A 302 -13.25 -6.60 12.54
N ASN A 303 -14.26 -5.90 12.00
CA ASN A 303 -14.82 -6.18 10.68
C ASN A 303 -15.21 -4.92 9.89
N ASP A 304 -14.59 -3.77 10.15
CA ASP A 304 -14.85 -2.51 9.45
C ASP A 304 -13.57 -1.75 9.05
N GLU A 305 -13.71 -0.66 8.29
CA GLU A 305 -12.58 0.12 7.76
C GLU A 305 -11.78 0.83 8.87
N SER A 306 -12.43 1.19 10.00
CA SER A 306 -11.74 1.82 11.13
C SER A 306 -10.78 0.83 11.80
N GLY A 307 -11.21 -0.42 11.97
CA GLY A 307 -10.37 -1.50 12.46
C GLY A 307 -9.25 -1.86 11.49
N ALA A 308 -9.53 -1.85 10.18
CA ALA A 308 -8.49 -2.07 9.17
C ALA A 308 -7.41 -0.97 9.20
N ALA A 309 -7.78 0.30 9.43
CA ALA A 309 -6.82 1.40 9.61
C ALA A 309 -5.98 1.22 10.88
N ALA A 310 -6.59 0.82 12.00
CA ALA A 310 -5.88 0.55 13.25
C ALA A 310 -4.92 -0.65 13.14
N LEU A 311 -5.31 -1.70 12.40
CA LEU A 311 -4.46 -2.87 12.14
C LEU A 311 -3.18 -2.50 11.41
N GLN A 312 -3.19 -1.55 10.49
CA GLN A 312 -1.96 -1.11 9.79
C GLN A 312 -0.93 -0.54 10.76
N SER A 313 -1.36 0.31 11.71
CA SER A 313 -0.48 0.83 12.79
C SER A 313 0.01 -0.29 13.71
N TYR A 314 -0.88 -1.22 14.06
CA TYR A 314 -0.57 -2.37 14.92
C TYR A 314 0.43 -3.33 14.26
N PHE A 315 0.21 -3.69 13.00
CA PHE A 315 1.05 -4.64 12.25
C PHE A 315 2.46 -4.13 11.98
N ALA A 316 2.66 -2.80 11.91
CA ALA A 316 3.99 -2.21 11.73
C ALA A 316 5.01 -2.65 12.79
N PHE A 317 4.54 -3.06 13.97
CA PHE A 317 5.38 -3.50 15.08
C PHE A 317 5.06 -4.94 15.53
N SER A 318 4.11 -5.62 14.89
CA SER A 318 3.63 -6.92 15.34
C SER A 318 4.66 -8.03 15.16
N THR A 319 4.67 -8.94 16.12
CA THR A 319 5.34 -10.23 16.04
C THR A 319 4.36 -11.31 15.58
N PRO A 320 4.84 -12.51 15.19
CA PRO A 320 3.98 -13.66 14.94
C PRO A 320 3.01 -13.98 16.08
N GLU A 321 3.44 -13.84 17.34
CA GLU A 321 2.61 -14.10 18.52
C GLU A 321 1.50 -13.04 18.68
N MET A 322 1.80 -11.77 18.33
CA MET A 322 0.78 -10.72 18.30
C MET A 322 -0.24 -10.95 17.18
N LEU A 323 0.20 -11.49 16.05
CA LEU A 323 -0.72 -11.90 14.98
C LEU A 323 -1.60 -13.07 15.44
N ASP A 324 -1.04 -14.12 16.06
CA ASP A 324 -1.79 -15.26 16.57
C ASP A 324 -2.85 -14.85 17.60
N ASP A 325 -2.56 -13.84 18.42
CA ASP A 325 -3.48 -13.27 19.39
C ASP A 325 -4.65 -12.51 18.74
N ILE A 326 -4.42 -11.78 17.65
CA ILE A 326 -5.45 -10.91 17.03
C ILE A 326 -6.21 -11.60 15.89
N TYR A 327 -5.54 -12.44 15.10
CA TYR A 327 -6.06 -13.04 13.87
C TYR A 327 -7.40 -13.79 14.05
N PRO A 328 -7.60 -14.61 15.10
CA PRO A 328 -8.85 -15.34 15.30
C PRO A 328 -10.09 -14.45 15.50
N HIS A 329 -9.87 -13.19 15.81
CA HIS A 329 -10.92 -12.21 16.09
C HIS A 329 -11.26 -11.33 14.89
N LEU A 330 -10.46 -11.38 13.81
CA LEU A 330 -10.67 -10.56 12.63
C LEU A 330 -11.82 -11.09 11.77
N GLY A 331 -12.73 -10.19 11.41
CA GLY A 331 -13.89 -10.53 10.58
C GLY A 331 -13.55 -10.72 9.10
N PRO A 332 -14.43 -11.40 8.35
CA PRO A 332 -14.17 -11.76 6.95
C PRO A 332 -13.98 -10.56 6.05
N TRP A 333 -14.59 -9.42 6.35
CA TRP A 333 -14.43 -8.21 5.56
C TRP A 333 -12.99 -7.66 5.68
N ILE A 334 -12.42 -7.55 6.89
CA ILE A 334 -11.02 -7.16 7.10
C ILE A 334 -10.08 -8.16 6.40
N LEU A 335 -10.32 -9.46 6.60
CA LEU A 335 -9.49 -10.52 6.02
C LEU A 335 -9.57 -10.59 4.49
N SER A 336 -10.59 -10.01 3.86
CA SER A 336 -10.69 -9.89 2.39
C SER A 336 -9.81 -8.77 1.80
N ARG A 337 -9.25 -7.88 2.64
CA ARG A 337 -8.47 -6.71 2.18
C ARG A 337 -7.05 -7.13 1.81
N ALA A 338 -6.65 -6.89 0.56
CA ALA A 338 -5.33 -7.28 0.07
C ALA A 338 -4.19 -6.71 0.92
N ILE A 339 -4.28 -5.43 1.33
CA ILE A 339 -3.26 -4.80 2.18
C ILE A 339 -3.10 -5.50 3.54
N ILE A 340 -4.18 -6.00 4.12
CA ILE A 340 -4.14 -6.76 5.38
C ILE A 340 -3.52 -8.14 5.15
N GLN A 341 -3.89 -8.83 4.06
CA GLN A 341 -3.30 -10.12 3.71
C GLN A 341 -1.79 -10.02 3.44
N ASP A 342 -1.35 -8.95 2.78
CA ASP A 342 0.07 -8.69 2.54
C ASP A 342 0.85 -8.51 3.86
N GLU A 343 0.29 -7.77 4.82
CA GLU A 343 0.91 -7.58 6.14
C GLU A 343 0.92 -8.90 6.96
N ILE A 344 -0.17 -9.66 6.96
CA ILE A 344 -0.24 -10.98 7.58
C ILE A 344 0.83 -11.92 6.97
N ALA A 345 0.97 -11.91 5.66
CA ALA A 345 1.99 -12.71 4.97
C ALA A 345 3.42 -12.32 5.40
N LYS A 346 3.72 -11.02 5.51
CA LYS A 346 5.02 -10.51 5.99
C LYS A 346 5.29 -10.95 7.44
N ILE A 347 4.31 -10.79 8.33
CA ILE A 347 4.45 -11.21 9.74
C ILE A 347 4.67 -12.73 9.82
N ASN A 348 3.91 -13.54 9.08
CA ASN A 348 4.10 -14.97 9.03
C ASN A 348 5.46 -15.37 8.46
N GLN A 349 5.95 -14.64 7.46
CA GLN A 349 7.29 -14.88 6.91
C GLN A 349 8.39 -14.60 7.95
N SER A 350 8.19 -13.63 8.84
CA SER A 350 9.15 -13.32 9.91
C SER A 350 9.34 -14.47 10.92
N ARG A 351 8.43 -15.48 10.96
CA ARG A 351 8.60 -16.70 11.76
C ARG A 351 9.87 -17.45 11.43
N LYS A 352 10.36 -17.33 10.20
CA LYS A 352 11.63 -17.92 9.76
C LYS A 352 12.83 -17.35 10.49
N MET A 353 12.69 -16.15 11.08
CA MET A 353 13.72 -15.50 11.88
C MET A 353 13.47 -15.65 13.39
N ALA A 354 12.54 -16.50 13.83
CA ALA A 354 12.30 -16.72 15.25
C ALA A 354 13.55 -17.30 15.93
N ILE A 355 13.76 -16.98 17.19
CA ILE A 355 14.86 -17.53 17.99
C ILE A 355 14.73 -19.06 17.98
N GLY A 356 15.87 -19.74 17.81
CA GLY A 356 15.97 -21.20 17.68
C GLY A 356 15.79 -21.74 16.26
N GLN A 357 15.33 -20.93 15.29
CA GLN A 357 15.26 -21.38 13.90
C GLN A 357 16.66 -21.48 13.28
N PRO A 358 16.91 -22.47 12.40
CA PRO A 358 18.19 -22.56 11.70
C PRO A 358 18.35 -21.42 10.70
N PHE A 359 19.62 -21.08 10.39
CA PHE A 359 19.90 -20.13 9.31
C PHE A 359 19.38 -20.65 7.96
N ILE A 360 19.05 -19.72 7.06
CA ILE A 360 18.65 -20.03 5.70
C ILE A 360 19.81 -19.68 4.77
N ASP A 361 20.32 -20.68 4.06
CA ASP A 361 21.49 -20.50 3.19
C ASP A 361 21.19 -19.71 1.92
N PHE A 362 22.16 -18.96 1.45
CA PHE A 362 22.14 -18.24 0.17
C PHE A 362 23.56 -18.06 -0.36
N GLU A 363 23.68 -17.84 -1.66
CA GLU A 363 24.93 -17.64 -2.36
C GLU A 363 25.16 -16.16 -2.71
N GLY A 364 26.41 -15.75 -2.74
CA GLY A 364 26.88 -14.45 -3.19
C GLY A 364 28.36 -14.53 -3.60
N GLU A 365 29.05 -13.40 -3.51
CA GLU A 365 30.47 -13.29 -3.82
C GLU A 365 31.23 -12.64 -2.64
N ASP A 366 32.48 -13.00 -2.45
CA ASP A 366 33.36 -12.21 -1.60
C ASP A 366 33.84 -10.93 -2.32
N VAL A 367 34.63 -10.09 -1.65
CA VAL A 367 35.14 -8.85 -2.26
C VAL A 367 36.08 -9.10 -3.46
N ASN A 368 36.62 -10.31 -3.58
CA ASN A 368 37.54 -10.73 -4.66
C ASN A 368 36.78 -11.37 -5.84
N GLY A 369 35.44 -11.54 -5.73
CA GLY A 369 34.58 -12.16 -6.74
C GLY A 369 34.52 -13.69 -6.66
N ASN A 370 35.05 -14.32 -5.59
CA ASN A 370 34.88 -15.76 -5.39
C ASN A 370 33.47 -16.06 -4.89
N LYS A 371 32.83 -17.13 -5.38
CA LYS A 371 31.54 -17.58 -4.91
C LYS A 371 31.63 -18.08 -3.47
N VAL A 372 30.74 -17.60 -2.63
CA VAL A 372 30.64 -17.96 -1.20
C VAL A 372 29.17 -18.13 -0.82
N LYS A 373 28.94 -18.88 0.24
CA LYS A 373 27.61 -19.10 0.83
C LYS A 373 27.59 -18.66 2.28
N LEU A 374 26.41 -18.35 2.82
CA LEU A 374 26.28 -18.08 4.25
C LEU A 374 26.72 -19.29 5.09
N SER A 375 26.43 -20.51 4.61
CA SER A 375 26.86 -21.76 5.24
C SER A 375 28.39 -21.96 5.31
N ASP A 376 29.21 -21.18 4.61
CA ASP A 376 30.65 -21.20 4.77
C ASP A 376 31.10 -20.58 6.11
N TYR A 377 30.27 -19.77 6.72
CA TYR A 377 30.56 -19.00 7.93
C TYR A 377 29.71 -19.38 9.13
N VAL A 378 28.39 -19.62 8.95
CA VAL A 378 27.42 -19.91 10.01
C VAL A 378 27.30 -21.42 10.21
N GLY A 379 27.09 -21.85 11.48
CA GLY A 379 26.99 -23.29 11.83
C GLY A 379 28.35 -24.02 11.80
N LYS A 380 29.43 -23.31 12.08
CA LYS A 380 30.81 -23.85 12.09
C LYS A 380 31.42 -23.90 13.48
N GLY A 381 30.59 -24.01 14.52
CA GLY A 381 31.08 -24.13 15.90
C GLY A 381 31.42 -22.80 16.58
N LYS A 382 31.05 -21.66 15.96
CA LYS A 382 31.25 -20.32 16.52
C LYS A 382 29.96 -19.56 16.55
N TYR A 383 29.83 -18.61 17.48
CA TYR A 383 28.79 -17.55 17.38
C TYR A 383 29.13 -16.64 16.20
N VAL A 384 28.12 -16.31 15.38
CA VAL A 384 28.34 -15.49 14.20
C VAL A 384 27.31 -14.34 14.18
N ILE A 385 27.80 -13.11 14.13
CA ILE A 385 26.97 -11.95 13.79
C ILE A 385 26.91 -11.83 12.27
N VAL A 386 25.71 -11.79 11.74
CA VAL A 386 25.42 -11.49 10.33
C VAL A 386 24.74 -10.13 10.24
N ASP A 387 25.42 -9.15 9.67
CA ASP A 387 24.93 -7.79 9.44
C ASP A 387 24.45 -7.64 7.98
N PHE A 388 23.15 -7.49 7.78
CA PHE A 388 22.58 -7.16 6.47
C PHE A 388 22.53 -5.64 6.29
N SER A 389 23.29 -5.15 5.30
CA SER A 389 23.64 -3.74 5.12
C SER A 389 23.55 -3.31 3.66
N ALA A 390 23.67 -2.00 3.38
CA ALA A 390 23.82 -1.45 2.02
C ALA A 390 24.59 -0.13 2.03
N SER A 391 25.27 0.16 0.92
CA SER A 391 26.11 1.36 0.78
C SER A 391 25.34 2.70 0.83
N TRP A 392 24.07 2.69 0.48
CA TRP A 392 23.18 3.86 0.52
C TRP A 392 22.45 4.03 1.87
N CYS A 393 22.57 3.05 2.78
CA CYS A 393 21.85 3.02 4.05
C CYS A 393 22.58 3.84 5.13
N GLY A 394 22.07 5.01 5.47
CA GLY A 394 22.64 5.88 6.53
C GLY A 394 22.74 5.20 7.90
N PRO A 395 21.64 4.63 8.44
CA PRO A 395 21.68 3.89 9.70
C PRO A 395 22.66 2.72 9.71
N CYS A 396 22.83 2.00 8.59
CA CYS A 396 23.81 0.93 8.46
C CYS A 396 25.24 1.46 8.65
N LYS A 397 25.56 2.59 8.02
CA LYS A 397 26.87 3.25 8.18
C LYS A 397 27.14 3.67 9.63
N ALA A 398 26.08 4.08 10.36
CA ALA A 398 26.22 4.44 11.77
C ALA A 398 26.54 3.23 12.68
N GLU A 399 26.12 2.01 12.29
CA GLU A 399 26.43 0.77 13.03
C GLU A 399 27.85 0.26 12.74
N MET A 400 28.49 0.59 11.62
CA MET A 400 29.81 0.06 11.26
C MET A 400 30.89 0.26 12.34
N PRO A 401 31.03 1.44 13.00
CA PRO A 401 32.00 1.62 14.08
C PRO A 401 31.73 0.72 15.30
N VAL A 402 30.45 0.45 15.61
CA VAL A 402 30.04 -0.45 16.69
C VAL A 402 30.45 -1.89 16.34
N LEU A 403 30.13 -2.34 15.13
CA LEU A 403 30.50 -3.66 14.63
C LEU A 403 32.03 -3.86 14.60
N ALA A 404 32.77 -2.84 14.14
CA ALA A 404 34.25 -2.88 14.14
C ALA A 404 34.82 -3.03 15.56
N ASN A 405 34.25 -2.29 16.54
CA ASN A 405 34.67 -2.42 17.93
C ASN A 405 34.39 -3.83 18.48
N VAL A 406 33.19 -4.35 18.25
CA VAL A 406 32.81 -5.72 18.66
C VAL A 406 33.71 -6.75 18.01
N TYR A 407 33.92 -6.69 16.69
CA TYR A 407 34.78 -7.63 16.00
C TYR A 407 36.23 -7.61 16.55
N ASN A 408 36.84 -6.44 16.68
CA ASN A 408 38.18 -6.31 17.19
C ASN A 408 38.34 -6.81 18.63
N THR A 409 37.29 -6.69 19.45
CA THR A 409 37.32 -7.19 20.82
C THR A 409 37.23 -8.71 20.89
N TYR A 410 36.40 -9.35 20.04
CA TYR A 410 36.04 -10.78 20.20
C TYR A 410 36.56 -11.70 19.11
N LYS A 411 37.23 -11.22 18.03
CA LYS A 411 37.76 -12.02 16.89
C LYS A 411 38.70 -13.18 17.26
N HIS A 412 39.23 -13.17 18.48
CA HIS A 412 40.14 -14.22 18.97
C HIS A 412 39.42 -15.24 19.89
N THR A 413 38.08 -15.16 20.00
CA THR A 413 37.24 -16.08 20.76
C THR A 413 36.43 -16.98 19.80
N ASP A 414 35.48 -17.75 20.34
CA ASP A 414 34.56 -18.56 19.55
C ASP A 414 33.46 -17.66 18.88
N PHE A 415 33.94 -16.63 18.20
CA PHE A 415 33.12 -15.62 17.52
C PHE A 415 33.66 -15.34 16.11
N ASP A 416 32.72 -15.03 15.20
CA ASP A 416 33.02 -14.50 13.86
C ASP A 416 31.94 -13.49 13.44
N MET A 417 32.16 -12.78 12.34
CA MET A 417 31.24 -11.77 11.80
C MET A 417 31.23 -11.81 10.28
N VAL A 418 30.04 -11.57 9.71
CA VAL A 418 29.83 -11.50 8.26
C VAL A 418 28.94 -10.29 7.96
N THR A 419 29.38 -9.38 7.09
CA THR A 419 28.52 -8.34 6.53
C THR A 419 27.97 -8.80 5.18
N VAL A 420 26.66 -8.77 5.01
CA VAL A 420 25.93 -9.15 3.77
C VAL A 420 25.38 -7.89 3.14
N MET A 421 25.91 -7.53 1.98
CA MET A 421 25.47 -6.34 1.25
C MET A 421 24.25 -6.68 0.38
N VAL A 422 23.06 -6.31 0.88
CA VAL A 422 21.75 -6.57 0.23
C VAL A 422 21.27 -5.32 -0.51
N TRP A 423 20.46 -5.52 -1.55
CA TRP A 423 19.83 -4.41 -2.30
C TRP A 423 20.83 -3.33 -2.71
N ASP A 424 22.01 -3.73 -3.15
CA ASP A 424 23.15 -2.87 -3.44
C ASP A 424 23.88 -3.29 -4.72
N GLN A 425 24.68 -2.38 -5.27
CA GLN A 425 25.53 -2.67 -6.41
C GLN A 425 26.91 -3.15 -5.93
N PRO A 426 27.51 -4.17 -6.55
CA PRO A 426 28.77 -4.76 -6.08
C PRO A 426 29.89 -3.74 -5.88
N GLU A 427 30.07 -2.79 -6.79
CA GLU A 427 31.13 -1.79 -6.68
C GLU A 427 30.90 -0.78 -5.55
N ALA A 428 29.62 -0.40 -5.30
CA ALA A 428 29.25 0.46 -4.19
C ALA A 428 29.46 -0.27 -2.84
N SER A 429 29.11 -1.57 -2.80
CA SER A 429 29.37 -2.43 -1.65
C SER A 429 30.85 -2.52 -1.32
N LYS A 430 31.72 -2.83 -2.30
CA LYS A 430 33.18 -2.88 -2.12
C LYS A 430 33.75 -1.56 -1.60
N LYS A 431 33.26 -0.43 -2.17
CA LYS A 431 33.66 0.89 -1.72
C LYS A 431 33.31 1.14 -0.26
N MET A 432 32.06 0.85 0.16
CA MET A 432 31.64 1.03 1.55
C MET A 432 32.47 0.16 2.50
N LEU A 433 32.65 -1.13 2.20
CA LEU A 433 33.45 -2.05 3.02
C LEU A 433 34.88 -1.54 3.20
N LYS A 434 35.48 -0.96 2.16
CA LYS A 434 36.81 -0.34 2.21
C LYS A 434 36.79 0.96 3.01
N ASP A 435 35.83 1.84 2.79
CA ASP A 435 35.75 3.15 3.47
C ASP A 435 35.58 3.01 5.00
N PHE A 436 34.98 1.92 5.47
CA PHE A 436 34.80 1.60 6.89
C PHE A 436 35.85 0.60 7.44
N ASP A 437 36.88 0.29 6.67
CA ASP A 437 37.98 -0.65 7.05
C ASP A 437 37.42 -1.99 7.57
N VAL A 438 36.43 -2.56 6.86
CA VAL A 438 35.82 -3.85 7.20
C VAL A 438 36.86 -4.94 6.99
N ASN A 439 37.37 -5.51 8.10
CA ASN A 439 38.42 -6.52 8.13
C ASN A 439 37.94 -7.92 8.52
N TRP A 440 36.62 -8.13 8.49
CA TRP A 440 35.95 -9.43 8.65
C TRP A 440 35.31 -9.88 7.33
N LYS A 441 34.64 -11.03 7.37
CA LYS A 441 34.04 -11.65 6.17
C LYS A 441 32.90 -10.80 5.61
N SER A 442 32.72 -10.85 4.29
CA SER A 442 31.58 -10.18 3.64
C SER A 442 31.07 -11.01 2.47
N ILE A 443 29.76 -10.87 2.23
CA ILE A 443 29.06 -11.44 1.08
C ILE A 443 28.40 -10.27 0.34
N ILE A 444 28.73 -10.12 -0.93
CA ILE A 444 28.19 -9.09 -1.82
C ILE A 444 27.47 -9.73 -3.00
N ASN A 445 26.85 -8.92 -3.87
CA ASN A 445 26.18 -9.37 -5.10
C ASN A 445 25.04 -10.39 -4.87
N VAL A 446 24.29 -10.21 -3.78
CA VAL A 446 23.17 -11.11 -3.41
C VAL A 446 21.80 -10.55 -3.81
N GLY A 447 21.72 -9.29 -4.27
CA GLY A 447 20.47 -8.61 -4.56
C GLY A 447 19.56 -8.49 -3.34
N MET A 448 18.26 -8.72 -3.52
CA MET A 448 17.27 -8.73 -2.44
C MET A 448 16.98 -10.14 -1.90
N LYS A 449 17.54 -11.18 -2.48
CA LYS A 449 17.23 -12.57 -2.17
C LYS A 449 17.34 -12.91 -0.67
N PRO A 450 18.39 -12.50 0.08
CA PRO A 450 18.43 -12.77 1.52
C PRO A 450 17.28 -12.11 2.30
N MET A 451 16.89 -10.89 1.92
CA MET A 451 15.75 -10.19 2.55
C MET A 451 14.45 -10.97 2.35
N GLU A 452 14.22 -11.49 1.15
CA GLU A 452 13.04 -12.32 0.82
C GLU A 452 13.06 -13.65 1.57
N LEU A 453 14.21 -14.31 1.65
CA LEU A 453 14.37 -15.60 2.33
C LEU A 453 14.10 -15.47 3.84
N TYR A 454 14.65 -14.45 4.47
CA TYR A 454 14.52 -14.19 5.90
C TYR A 454 13.26 -13.40 6.26
N GLY A 455 12.54 -12.82 5.28
CA GLY A 455 11.27 -12.13 5.49
C GLY A 455 11.39 -10.78 6.18
N PHE A 456 12.43 -10.00 5.89
CA PHE A 456 12.54 -8.63 6.36
C PHE A 456 12.61 -7.62 5.21
N SER A 457 12.09 -6.42 5.45
CA SER A 457 12.02 -5.35 4.45
C SER A 457 12.90 -4.14 4.78
N GLY A 458 13.55 -4.12 5.94
CA GLY A 458 14.35 -2.98 6.41
C GLY A 458 15.75 -3.38 6.83
N ILE A 459 16.72 -2.50 6.57
CA ILE A 459 18.11 -2.59 7.01
C ILE A 459 18.51 -1.33 7.81
N PRO A 460 19.51 -1.44 8.68
CA PRO A 460 20.31 -2.63 8.98
C PRO A 460 19.48 -3.74 9.62
N ARG A 461 19.86 -5.01 9.40
CA ARG A 461 19.31 -6.17 10.11
C ARG A 461 20.49 -6.98 10.62
N ILE A 462 20.67 -7.06 11.94
CA ILE A 462 21.79 -7.75 12.57
C ILE A 462 21.25 -8.97 13.32
N ILE A 463 21.68 -10.16 12.88
CA ILE A 463 21.26 -11.45 13.43
C ILE A 463 22.47 -12.11 14.09
N LEU A 464 22.29 -12.64 15.29
CA LEU A 464 23.29 -13.44 15.99
C LEU A 464 22.90 -14.92 15.91
N PHE A 465 23.79 -15.73 15.40
CA PHE A 465 23.64 -17.18 15.28
C PHE A 465 24.50 -17.90 16.32
N ALA A 466 23.97 -19.00 16.86
CA ALA A 466 24.67 -19.93 17.72
C ALA A 466 25.69 -20.77 16.93
N PRO A 467 26.60 -21.50 17.62
CA PRO A 467 27.58 -22.39 16.99
C PRO A 467 26.98 -23.46 16.06
N ASP A 468 25.77 -23.92 16.31
CA ASP A 468 25.02 -24.86 15.46
C ASP A 468 24.31 -24.21 14.28
N GLY A 469 24.30 -22.86 14.20
CA GLY A 469 23.63 -22.10 13.16
C GLY A 469 22.20 -21.73 13.47
N SER A 470 21.71 -21.99 14.67
CA SER A 470 20.39 -21.50 15.12
C SER A 470 20.43 -20.01 15.47
N ILE A 471 19.30 -19.32 15.27
CA ILE A 471 19.16 -17.89 15.57
C ILE A 471 19.07 -17.69 17.08
N VAL A 472 19.96 -16.88 17.65
CA VAL A 472 19.92 -16.46 19.06
C VAL A 472 19.25 -15.10 19.22
N HIS A 473 19.55 -14.16 18.33
CA HIS A 473 18.90 -12.86 18.26
C HIS A 473 18.70 -12.43 16.79
N ASN A 474 17.57 -11.85 16.46
CA ASN A 474 17.20 -11.56 15.08
C ASN A 474 17.14 -10.06 14.72
N ASN A 475 17.49 -9.15 15.64
CA ASN A 475 17.49 -7.71 15.39
C ASN A 475 18.30 -6.93 16.44
N LEU A 476 19.60 -7.15 16.49
CA LEU A 476 20.49 -6.41 17.40
C LEU A 476 20.84 -5.02 16.87
N ARG A 477 21.11 -4.08 17.80
CA ARG A 477 21.54 -2.70 17.49
C ARG A 477 22.42 -2.14 18.60
N GLY A 478 23.35 -1.25 18.19
CA GLY A 478 24.15 -0.47 19.13
C GLY A 478 24.81 -1.32 20.21
N ASN A 479 24.70 -0.89 21.45
CA ASN A 479 25.33 -1.58 22.59
C ASN A 479 24.77 -2.97 22.88
N LEU A 480 23.50 -3.25 22.50
CA LEU A 480 22.90 -4.58 22.67
C LEU A 480 23.70 -5.68 21.95
N ILE A 481 24.39 -5.34 20.85
CA ILE A 481 25.24 -6.29 20.12
C ILE A 481 26.32 -6.83 21.06
N LYS A 482 27.02 -5.94 21.74
CA LYS A 482 28.10 -6.30 22.67
C LYS A 482 27.55 -7.04 23.90
N GLU A 483 26.52 -6.51 24.53
CA GLU A 483 25.89 -7.08 25.73
C GLU A 483 25.45 -8.54 25.50
N LYS A 484 24.73 -8.78 24.41
CA LYS A 484 24.24 -10.14 24.11
C LYS A 484 25.35 -11.11 23.73
N LEU A 485 26.40 -10.63 23.09
CA LEU A 485 27.57 -11.45 22.81
C LEU A 485 28.35 -11.77 24.09
N GLU A 486 28.53 -10.80 25.01
CA GLU A 486 29.16 -11.02 26.32
C GLU A 486 28.41 -12.05 27.17
N GLU A 487 27.08 -11.95 27.26
CA GLU A 487 26.26 -12.92 27.98
C GLU A 487 26.51 -14.37 27.49
N LEU A 488 26.66 -14.55 26.17
CA LEU A 488 26.83 -15.87 25.56
C LEU A 488 28.27 -16.41 25.67
N LEU A 489 29.29 -15.54 25.49
CA LEU A 489 30.67 -15.92 25.58
C LEU A 489 31.17 -16.12 27.03
N ALA A 490 30.52 -15.46 28.01
CA ALA A 490 30.79 -15.65 29.42
C ALA A 490 30.18 -16.92 30.03
N SER A 491 29.14 -17.46 29.40
CA SER A 491 28.50 -18.71 29.84
C SER A 491 29.30 -19.90 29.29
N PRO A 492 29.91 -20.79 30.12
CA PRO A 492 30.51 -22.00 29.61
C PRO A 492 29.46 -22.83 28.88
N CYS A 493 29.74 -23.20 27.64
CA CYS A 493 28.86 -24.03 26.81
C CYS A 493 28.61 -25.38 27.50
N VAL A 494 27.49 -25.51 28.23
CA VAL A 494 27.03 -26.81 28.72
C VAL A 494 26.30 -27.48 27.58
N LEU A 495 27.06 -28.20 26.74
CA LEU A 495 26.49 -29.18 25.84
C LEU A 495 25.99 -30.38 26.71
N GLU A 496 24.82 -30.23 27.31
CA GLU A 496 24.10 -31.41 27.88
C GLU A 496 23.45 -32.19 26.73
N GLY A 497 24.25 -33.06 26.16
CA GLY A 497 23.83 -34.10 25.23
C GLY A 497 24.26 -35.48 25.70
N GLY A 498 23.62 -35.97 26.75
CA GLY A 498 23.94 -37.29 27.25
C GLY A 498 22.86 -37.85 28.15
N SER A 499 21.72 -38.27 27.57
CA SER A 499 20.74 -39.11 28.29
C SER A 499 21.33 -40.48 28.62
N ARG A 500 21.73 -40.71 29.88
CA ARG A 500 21.82 -42.05 30.42
C ARG A 500 20.43 -42.45 30.97
N LEU A 501 19.79 -43.39 30.31
CA LEU A 501 18.68 -44.12 30.87
C LEU A 501 19.20 -44.96 32.05
N PRO A 502 18.56 -44.97 33.22
CA PRO A 502 18.86 -45.92 34.30
C PRO A 502 18.34 -47.31 33.94
N LYS A 503 19.07 -48.33 34.38
CA LYS A 503 18.72 -49.76 34.27
C LYS A 503 17.50 -50.09 35.13
#